data_7502404f5ace38aa819704b5086ab8ed
#
_entry.id   7502404f5ace38aa819704b5086ab8ed
#
_cell.length_a   1.000
_cell.length_b   1.000
_cell.length_c   1.000
_cell.angle_alpha   90.00
_cell.angle_beta   90.00
_cell.angle_gamma   90.00
#
_symmetry.space_group_name_H-M   'P 1'
#
loop_
_entity.id
_entity.type
_entity.pdbx_description
1 polymer ?
#
loop_
_entity_poly.entity_id
_entity_poly.type
_entity_poly.pdbx_seq_one_letter_code
_entity_poly.pdbx_strand_id
1 'polypeptide(L)'
;MLYFIPTPIGNLSDVSLHILEVLAKCEVIFCEDTRVTKKFLNLLQTRYSLKLKDVSFYSLHSHNEDEILKNIDLSIFKKICAYMSDAGMPCISDPGNSLVKFAQKNKVEYEVLSGSNALILAAVASGLVEKEFSFLGFLPNKGDERKVAIQNALNLPYPVIIYESPKRILNLIKTISGLDPQRKIFIIKEATKKFETKYFDKAINLAQILENENLNGEFCLVIDKSKNTKFETILESDILDLDIPPKPKSKLLSKITGINQKKIYKNLIK
;
A
#
# COMPACT_ATOMS: atom_id res chain seq x y z
N MET A 1 25.84 -5.75 3.17
CA MET A 1 24.52 -5.90 3.85
C MET A 1 23.64 -4.71 3.49
N LEU A 2 22.45 -4.94 3.02
CA LEU A 2 21.47 -3.91 2.63
C LEU A 2 20.31 -3.90 3.64
N TYR A 3 19.99 -2.74 4.22
CA TYR A 3 18.87 -2.55 5.15
C TYR A 3 17.74 -1.75 4.49
N PHE A 4 16.51 -2.25 4.57
CA PHE A 4 15.32 -1.46 4.25
C PHE A 4 14.83 -0.83 5.54
N ILE A 5 14.94 0.49 5.63
CA ILE A 5 14.72 1.26 6.86
C ILE A 5 13.41 2.05 6.75
N PRO A 6 12.41 1.77 7.60
CA PRO A 6 11.21 2.58 7.66
C PRO A 6 11.51 3.96 8.25
N THR A 7 10.84 4.98 7.71
CA THR A 7 10.90 6.34 8.21
C THR A 7 9.61 6.70 8.97
N PRO A 8 9.66 7.61 9.94
CA PRO A 8 8.45 8.07 10.61
C PRO A 8 7.43 8.65 9.62
N ILE A 9 6.14 8.40 9.87
CA ILE A 9 5.04 8.96 9.08
C ILE A 9 4.54 10.31 9.62
N GLY A 10 5.15 10.80 10.71
CA GLY A 10 4.80 12.08 11.33
C GLY A 10 5.55 12.34 12.62
N ASN A 11 5.60 11.37 13.52
CA ASN A 11 6.25 11.52 14.81
C ASN A 11 7.70 10.97 14.78
N LEU A 12 8.66 11.86 14.94
CA LEU A 12 10.08 11.47 14.96
C LEU A 12 10.43 10.49 16.10
N SER A 13 9.62 10.41 17.16
CA SER A 13 9.82 9.48 18.26
C SER A 13 9.53 8.02 17.91
N ASP A 14 8.91 7.74 16.75
CA ASP A 14 8.62 6.38 16.29
C ASP A 14 9.85 5.69 15.69
N VAL A 15 11.02 6.36 15.67
CA VAL A 15 12.29 5.76 15.26
C VAL A 15 12.78 4.82 16.35
N SER A 16 13.05 3.57 16.01
CA SER A 16 13.61 2.60 16.95
C SER A 16 15.11 2.82 17.18
N LEU A 17 15.61 2.35 18.33
CA LEU A 17 17.05 2.36 18.61
C LEU A 17 17.83 1.56 17.57
N HIS A 18 17.30 0.44 17.10
CA HIS A 18 17.91 -0.38 16.06
C HIS A 18 18.11 0.42 14.74
N ILE A 19 17.12 1.23 14.34
CA ILE A 19 17.27 2.11 13.18
C ILE A 19 18.44 3.08 13.38
N LEU A 20 18.57 3.70 14.56
CA LEU A 20 19.68 4.61 14.84
C LEU A 20 21.03 3.90 14.80
N GLU A 21 21.13 2.70 15.36
CA GLU A 21 22.36 1.89 15.34
C GLU A 21 22.78 1.49 13.93
N VAL A 22 21.83 1.13 13.07
CA VAL A 22 22.11 0.78 11.67
C VAL A 22 22.53 2.03 10.90
N LEU A 23 21.81 3.14 11.03
CA LEU A 23 22.14 4.40 10.36
C LEU A 23 23.54 4.92 10.76
N ALA A 24 23.95 4.77 12.02
CA ALA A 24 25.28 5.14 12.48
C ALA A 24 26.41 4.38 11.79
N LYS A 25 26.12 3.20 11.25
CA LYS A 25 27.10 2.33 10.55
C LYS A 25 27.00 2.45 9.04
N CYS A 26 25.91 3.02 8.49
CA CYS A 26 25.71 3.13 7.04
C CYS A 26 26.80 3.94 6.36
N GLU A 27 27.21 3.47 5.19
CA GLU A 27 28.17 4.12 4.30
C GLU A 27 27.51 4.54 2.98
N VAL A 28 26.39 3.91 2.66
CA VAL A 28 25.61 4.18 1.43
C VAL A 28 24.14 4.23 1.78
N ILE A 29 23.44 5.26 1.31
CA ILE A 29 21.97 5.36 1.44
C ILE A 29 21.37 5.56 0.06
N PHE A 30 20.56 4.59 -0.34
CA PHE A 30 19.61 4.72 -1.44
C PHE A 30 18.34 5.32 -0.88
N CYS A 31 17.76 6.31 -1.54
CA CYS A 31 16.53 6.96 -1.06
C CYS A 31 15.70 7.52 -2.22
N GLU A 32 14.42 7.71 -1.98
CA GLU A 32 13.49 8.26 -2.96
C GLU A 32 13.85 9.71 -3.29
N ASP A 33 13.90 10.60 -2.28
CA ASP A 33 14.39 11.98 -2.41
C ASP A 33 15.53 12.24 -1.41
N THR A 34 16.72 12.52 -1.96
CA THR A 34 17.91 12.79 -1.14
C THR A 34 17.79 14.01 -0.24
N ARG A 35 16.95 14.98 -0.61
CA ARG A 35 16.71 16.21 0.19
C ARG A 35 15.88 15.88 1.42
N VAL A 36 14.83 15.06 1.26
CA VAL A 36 13.95 14.60 2.35
C VAL A 36 14.76 13.74 3.32
N THR A 37 15.50 12.76 2.79
CA THR A 37 16.34 11.89 3.61
C THR A 37 17.42 12.65 4.38
N LYS A 38 18.14 13.58 3.76
CA LYS A 38 19.13 14.41 4.45
C LYS A 38 18.52 15.25 5.56
N LYS A 39 17.34 15.84 5.31
CA LYS A 39 16.60 16.58 6.33
C LYS A 39 16.22 15.69 7.52
N PHE A 40 15.72 14.49 7.24
CA PHE A 40 15.39 13.50 8.28
C PHE A 40 16.61 13.10 9.11
N LEU A 41 17.74 12.77 8.46
CA LEU A 41 18.98 12.43 9.16
C LEU A 41 19.50 13.58 10.03
N ASN A 42 19.42 14.82 9.57
CA ASN A 42 19.75 16.00 10.37
C ASN A 42 18.89 16.14 11.63
N LEU A 43 17.58 15.83 11.51
CA LEU A 43 16.69 15.81 12.66
C LEU A 43 17.08 14.71 13.67
N LEU A 44 17.48 13.53 13.20
CA LEU A 44 17.98 12.45 14.05
C LEU A 44 19.30 12.84 14.74
N GLN A 45 20.22 13.45 14.02
CA GLN A 45 21.49 13.96 14.60
C GLN A 45 21.23 14.98 15.72
N THR A 46 20.31 15.92 15.48
CA THR A 46 19.96 16.94 16.48
C THR A 46 19.23 16.35 17.70
N ARG A 47 18.28 15.46 17.50
CA ARG A 47 17.43 14.96 18.58
C ARG A 47 18.04 13.82 19.38
N TYR A 48 18.76 12.92 18.70
CA TYR A 48 19.27 11.68 19.27
C TYR A 48 20.81 11.64 19.32
N SER A 49 21.49 12.74 18.96
CA SER A 49 22.94 12.78 18.87
C SER A 49 23.52 11.71 17.96
N LEU A 50 22.78 11.31 16.92
CA LEU A 50 23.21 10.31 15.95
C LEU A 50 24.49 10.76 15.25
N LYS A 51 25.53 9.95 15.28
CA LYS A 51 26.77 10.20 14.58
C LYS A 51 26.77 9.38 13.30
N LEU A 52 26.65 10.05 12.16
CA LEU A 52 26.75 9.41 10.84
C LEU A 52 28.22 9.36 10.42
N LYS A 53 28.59 8.33 9.68
CA LYS A 53 29.83 8.26 8.90
C LYS A 53 29.76 9.22 7.70
N ASP A 54 30.80 9.22 6.88
CA ASP A 54 30.74 9.82 5.55
C ASP A 54 29.85 8.92 4.65
N VAL A 55 28.64 9.41 4.32
CA VAL A 55 27.58 8.66 3.64
C VAL A 55 27.44 9.11 2.21
N SER A 56 27.54 8.18 1.27
CA SER A 56 27.19 8.40 -0.13
C SER A 56 25.69 8.22 -0.34
N PHE A 57 25.03 9.17 -1.03
CA PHE A 57 23.60 9.15 -1.31
C PHE A 57 23.32 8.85 -2.79
N TYR A 58 22.37 7.95 -3.04
CA TYR A 58 21.87 7.62 -4.38
C TYR A 58 20.37 7.78 -4.41
N SER A 59 19.87 8.60 -5.36
CA SER A 59 18.43 8.72 -5.59
C SER A 59 17.93 7.48 -6.33
N LEU A 60 16.97 6.77 -5.75
CA LEU A 60 16.36 5.57 -6.32
C LEU A 60 14.86 5.65 -6.12
N HIS A 61 14.14 5.97 -7.18
CA HIS A 61 12.69 6.19 -7.22
C HIS A 61 12.06 5.45 -8.40
N SER A 62 10.74 5.36 -8.46
CA SER A 62 9.98 4.57 -9.43
C SER A 62 10.35 4.81 -10.91
N HIS A 63 10.87 6.01 -11.26
CA HIS A 63 11.21 6.35 -12.64
C HIS A 63 12.64 6.00 -13.04
N ASN A 64 13.56 5.75 -12.09
CA ASN A 64 14.98 5.50 -12.39
C ASN A 64 15.52 4.20 -11.81
N GLU A 65 14.76 3.50 -10.94
CA GLU A 65 15.27 2.32 -10.22
C GLU A 65 15.75 1.21 -11.17
N ASP A 66 15.03 0.95 -12.26
CA ASP A 66 15.43 -0.10 -13.22
C ASP A 66 16.72 0.24 -13.97
N GLU A 67 16.95 1.51 -14.30
CA GLU A 67 18.16 1.98 -14.97
C GLU A 67 19.37 1.93 -14.02
N ILE A 68 19.20 2.43 -12.80
CA ILE A 68 20.25 2.41 -11.78
C ILE A 68 20.66 0.98 -11.45
N LEU A 69 19.69 0.09 -11.21
CA LEU A 69 19.94 -1.30 -10.84
C LEU A 69 20.58 -2.13 -11.95
N LYS A 70 20.39 -1.76 -13.22
CA LYS A 70 21.12 -2.40 -14.35
C LYS A 70 22.59 -2.08 -14.37
N ASN A 71 22.97 -0.86 -13.92
CA ASN A 71 24.32 -0.33 -14.05
C ASN A 71 25.08 -0.29 -12.72
N ILE A 72 24.45 -0.67 -11.61
CA ILE A 72 25.08 -0.63 -10.28
C ILE A 72 26.17 -1.69 -10.13
N ASP A 73 27.31 -1.28 -9.61
CA ASP A 73 28.36 -2.23 -9.24
C ASP A 73 27.97 -2.97 -7.95
N LEU A 74 27.92 -4.31 -8.03
CA LEU A 74 27.62 -5.18 -6.90
C LEU A 74 28.58 -5.00 -5.71
N SER A 75 29.81 -4.50 -5.97
CA SER A 75 30.78 -4.23 -4.91
C SER A 75 30.29 -3.20 -3.87
N ILE A 76 29.32 -2.33 -4.24
CA ILE A 76 28.72 -1.35 -3.32
C ILE A 76 28.05 -2.04 -2.13
N PHE A 77 27.46 -3.23 -2.33
CA PHE A 77 26.78 -4.00 -1.28
C PHE A 77 27.73 -4.75 -0.33
N LYS A 78 29.04 -4.66 -0.54
CA LYS A 78 30.05 -5.05 0.47
C LYS A 78 30.09 -4.06 1.62
N LYS A 79 29.62 -2.83 1.40
CA LYS A 79 29.43 -1.80 2.41
C LYS A 79 28.12 -2.02 3.16
N ILE A 80 27.93 -1.29 4.25
CA ILE A 80 26.64 -1.20 4.94
C ILE A 80 25.78 -0.19 4.19
N CYS A 81 24.75 -0.69 3.52
CA CYS A 81 23.84 0.07 2.69
C CYS A 81 22.47 0.16 3.36
N ALA A 82 21.76 1.26 3.14
CA ALA A 82 20.34 1.41 3.51
C ALA A 82 19.52 1.82 2.28
N TYR A 83 18.25 1.44 2.26
CA TYR A 83 17.21 2.01 1.41
C TYR A 83 16.12 2.63 2.30
N MET A 84 15.70 3.86 1.98
CA MET A 84 14.70 4.62 2.73
C MET A 84 13.72 5.28 1.77
N SER A 85 12.41 5.12 2.03
CA SER A 85 11.36 5.94 1.41
C SER A 85 11.22 7.27 2.14
N ASP A 86 10.46 8.20 1.57
CA ASP A 86 10.25 9.52 2.15
C ASP A 86 9.44 9.44 3.46
N ALA A 87 8.48 8.51 3.56
CA ALA A 87 7.70 8.29 4.77
C ALA A 87 7.21 6.84 4.89
N GLY A 88 7.25 6.26 6.07
CA GLY A 88 6.70 4.94 6.37
C GLY A 88 7.58 3.75 5.97
N MET A 89 6.95 2.62 5.74
CA MET A 89 7.60 1.36 5.37
C MET A 89 7.94 1.38 3.88
N PRO A 90 9.22 1.25 3.49
CA PRO A 90 9.61 1.20 2.09
C PRO A 90 8.94 0.03 1.36
N CYS A 91 8.77 0.14 0.05
CA CYS A 91 8.14 -0.85 -0.83
C CYS A 91 6.62 -1.04 -0.65
N ILE A 92 5.97 -0.34 0.27
CA ILE A 92 4.51 -0.39 0.48
C ILE A 92 3.88 0.91 -0.03
N SER A 93 3.39 0.91 -1.25
CA SER A 93 2.96 2.09 -2.03
C SER A 93 4.09 3.06 -2.39
N ASP A 94 5.32 2.71 -2.08
CA ASP A 94 6.55 3.45 -2.32
C ASP A 94 7.50 2.65 -3.22
N PRO A 95 8.51 3.28 -3.83
CA PRO A 95 9.57 2.59 -4.58
C PRO A 95 10.38 1.62 -3.70
N GLY A 96 11.21 0.79 -4.34
CA GLY A 96 12.15 -0.11 -3.67
C GLY A 96 11.90 -1.60 -3.91
N ASN A 97 10.72 -1.99 -4.43
CA ASN A 97 10.44 -3.39 -4.78
C ASN A 97 11.43 -3.96 -5.79
N SER A 98 11.87 -3.16 -6.76
CA SER A 98 12.90 -3.56 -7.73
C SER A 98 14.25 -3.82 -7.04
N LEU A 99 14.60 -3.05 -6.01
CA LEU A 99 15.82 -3.25 -5.23
C LEU A 99 15.74 -4.54 -4.40
N VAL A 100 14.59 -4.89 -3.82
CA VAL A 100 14.40 -6.18 -3.13
C VAL A 100 14.61 -7.33 -4.10
N LYS A 101 13.94 -7.30 -5.27
CA LYS A 101 14.08 -8.32 -6.31
C LYS A 101 15.52 -8.42 -6.82
N PHE A 102 16.20 -7.28 -6.98
CA PHE A 102 17.61 -7.21 -7.36
C PHE A 102 18.49 -7.88 -6.32
N ALA A 103 18.29 -7.59 -5.03
CA ALA A 103 19.04 -8.20 -3.93
C ALA A 103 18.87 -9.73 -3.92
N GLN A 104 17.63 -10.22 -4.05
CA GLN A 104 17.32 -11.65 -4.13
C GLN A 104 18.01 -12.31 -5.33
N LYS A 105 17.91 -11.72 -6.51
CA LYS A 105 18.51 -12.25 -7.75
C LYS A 105 20.03 -12.35 -7.67
N ASN A 106 20.69 -11.36 -7.06
CA ASN A 106 22.14 -11.25 -6.99
C ASN A 106 22.71 -11.79 -5.68
N LYS A 107 21.89 -12.41 -4.83
CA LYS A 107 22.30 -12.97 -3.53
C LYS A 107 22.96 -11.93 -2.61
N VAL A 108 22.50 -10.68 -2.68
CA VAL A 108 22.87 -9.62 -1.75
C VAL A 108 22.09 -9.87 -0.46
N GLU A 109 22.81 -9.99 0.66
CA GLU A 109 22.16 -10.09 1.97
C GLU A 109 21.42 -8.81 2.31
N TYR A 110 20.15 -8.96 2.75
CA TYR A 110 19.33 -7.82 3.15
C TYR A 110 18.46 -8.12 4.36
N GLU A 111 18.11 -7.06 5.07
CA GLU A 111 17.22 -7.06 6.22
C GLU A 111 16.19 -5.94 6.11
N VAL A 112 14.95 -6.21 6.54
CA VAL A 112 13.88 -5.21 6.62
C VAL A 112 13.66 -4.87 8.09
N LEU A 113 13.92 -3.62 8.46
CA LEU A 113 13.71 -3.18 9.83
C LEU A 113 12.23 -2.91 10.09
N SER A 114 11.80 -3.19 11.31
CA SER A 114 10.45 -2.89 11.78
C SER A 114 10.27 -1.39 12.03
N GLY A 115 9.10 -0.83 11.69
CA GLY A 115 8.83 0.58 11.95
C GLY A 115 7.47 1.08 11.52
N SER A 116 7.34 2.40 11.43
CA SER A 116 6.09 3.11 11.18
C SER A 116 5.39 2.66 9.90
N ASN A 117 4.08 2.43 10.00
CA ASN A 117 3.26 2.01 8.88
C ASN A 117 1.83 2.50 9.05
N ALA A 118 1.38 3.39 8.16
CA ALA A 118 0.06 4.02 8.26
C ALA A 118 -1.09 3.02 8.11
N LEU A 119 -0.92 1.99 7.24
CA LEU A 119 -1.98 0.99 7.04
C LEU A 119 -2.22 0.13 8.29
N ILE A 120 -1.17 -0.32 8.96
CA ILE A 120 -1.29 -1.13 10.20
C ILE A 120 -1.84 -0.28 11.33
N LEU A 121 -1.38 0.98 11.44
CA LEU A 121 -1.90 1.92 12.44
C LEU A 121 -3.41 2.15 12.23
N ALA A 122 -3.85 2.39 10.99
CA ALA A 122 -5.27 2.54 10.67
C ALA A 122 -6.06 1.25 10.94
N ALA A 123 -5.52 0.08 10.59
CA ALA A 123 -6.14 -1.22 10.87
C ALA A 123 -6.45 -1.37 12.37
N VAL A 124 -5.45 -1.15 13.21
CA VAL A 124 -5.60 -1.25 14.68
C VAL A 124 -6.56 -0.17 15.21
N ALA A 125 -6.39 1.09 14.79
CA ALA A 125 -7.19 2.20 15.29
C ALA A 125 -8.67 2.13 14.87
N SER A 126 -8.99 1.44 13.77
CA SER A 126 -10.35 1.31 13.27
C SER A 126 -11.24 0.39 14.11
N GLY A 127 -10.66 -0.63 14.75
CA GLY A 127 -11.41 -1.70 15.39
C GLY A 127 -12.25 -2.56 14.43
N LEU A 128 -12.08 -2.40 13.11
CA LEU A 128 -12.79 -3.16 12.08
C LEU A 128 -12.03 -4.41 11.62
N VAL A 129 -10.73 -4.44 11.85
CA VAL A 129 -9.83 -5.53 11.43
C VAL A 129 -9.60 -6.47 12.62
N GLU A 130 -10.06 -7.71 12.49
CA GLU A 130 -9.79 -8.75 13.49
C GLU A 130 -8.58 -9.61 13.11
N LYS A 131 -8.53 -10.08 11.86
CA LYS A 131 -7.50 -11.00 11.39
C LYS A 131 -7.09 -10.73 9.95
N GLU A 132 -8.07 -10.67 9.06
CA GLU A 132 -7.87 -10.55 7.62
C GLU A 132 -8.27 -9.17 7.14
N PHE A 133 -7.53 -8.62 6.20
CA PHE A 133 -7.85 -7.38 5.50
C PHE A 133 -7.19 -7.36 4.12
N SER A 134 -7.68 -6.50 3.25
CA SER A 134 -7.06 -6.21 1.96
C SER A 134 -6.52 -4.79 1.95
N PHE A 135 -5.26 -4.61 1.52
CA PHE A 135 -4.68 -3.30 1.27
C PHE A 135 -4.63 -3.04 -0.23
N LEU A 136 -5.25 -1.97 -0.69
CA LEU A 136 -5.35 -1.60 -2.10
C LEU A 136 -4.47 -0.41 -2.48
N GLY A 137 -3.76 0.20 -1.51
CA GLY A 137 -2.99 1.42 -1.77
C GLY A 137 -3.88 2.56 -2.24
N PHE A 138 -3.42 3.31 -3.26
CA PHE A 138 -4.21 4.35 -3.89
C PHE A 138 -5.08 3.77 -5.02
N LEU A 139 -6.37 4.05 -4.99
CA LEU A 139 -7.26 3.66 -6.08
C LEU A 139 -6.99 4.51 -7.35
N PRO A 140 -7.39 4.03 -8.54
CA PRO A 140 -7.28 4.79 -9.79
C PRO A 140 -7.78 6.22 -9.65
N ASN A 141 -7.15 7.16 -10.34
CA ASN A 141 -7.39 8.58 -10.12
C ASN A 141 -8.80 9.03 -10.52
N LYS A 142 -9.34 8.51 -11.62
CA LYS A 142 -10.63 8.92 -12.23
C LYS A 142 -11.18 7.87 -13.17
N GLY A 143 -12.37 8.13 -13.70
CA GLY A 143 -12.99 7.33 -14.75
C GLY A 143 -13.67 6.06 -14.25
N ASP A 144 -14.00 5.18 -15.19
CA ASP A 144 -14.73 3.94 -14.88
C ASP A 144 -13.85 2.95 -14.11
N GLU A 145 -12.54 2.96 -14.33
CA GLU A 145 -11.59 2.15 -13.55
C GLU A 145 -11.70 2.44 -12.04
N ARG A 146 -11.82 3.73 -11.66
CA ARG A 146 -12.01 4.12 -10.26
C ARG A 146 -13.35 3.61 -9.73
N LYS A 147 -14.45 3.75 -10.48
CA LYS A 147 -15.77 3.25 -10.07
C LYS A 147 -15.74 1.74 -9.85
N VAL A 148 -15.15 1.01 -10.79
CA VAL A 148 -15.01 -0.45 -10.70
C VAL A 148 -14.15 -0.82 -9.50
N ALA A 149 -13.03 -0.13 -9.26
CA ALA A 149 -12.17 -0.38 -8.11
C ALA A 149 -12.90 -0.16 -6.77
N ILE A 150 -13.71 0.91 -6.66
CA ILE A 150 -14.54 1.18 -5.47
C ILE A 150 -15.59 0.07 -5.28
N GLN A 151 -16.30 -0.33 -6.33
CA GLN A 151 -17.28 -1.42 -6.26
C GLN A 151 -16.64 -2.73 -5.83
N ASN A 152 -15.47 -3.06 -6.40
CA ASN A 152 -14.71 -4.27 -6.03
C ASN A 152 -14.30 -4.21 -4.56
N ALA A 153 -13.79 -3.06 -4.09
CA ALA A 153 -13.41 -2.89 -2.68
C ALA A 153 -14.61 -3.10 -1.74
N LEU A 154 -15.80 -2.57 -2.09
CA LEU A 154 -17.02 -2.73 -1.29
C LEU A 154 -17.54 -4.17 -1.28
N ASN A 155 -17.21 -4.97 -2.26
CA ASN A 155 -17.64 -6.37 -2.36
C ASN A 155 -16.69 -7.35 -1.67
N LEU A 156 -15.52 -6.92 -1.19
CA LEU A 156 -14.59 -7.82 -0.52
C LEU A 156 -15.13 -8.33 0.82
N PRO A 157 -14.87 -9.61 1.18
CA PRO A 157 -15.33 -10.23 2.43
C PRO A 157 -14.53 -9.78 3.64
N TYR A 158 -13.45 -9.04 3.42
CA TYR A 158 -12.54 -8.52 4.43
C TYR A 158 -12.61 -6.99 4.49
N PRO A 159 -12.29 -6.36 5.62
CA PRO A 159 -12.06 -4.92 5.66
C PRO A 159 -11.01 -4.50 4.63
N VAL A 160 -11.21 -3.34 4.03
CA VAL A 160 -10.33 -2.80 2.99
C VAL A 160 -9.65 -1.55 3.48
N ILE A 161 -8.32 -1.51 3.35
CA ILE A 161 -7.51 -0.36 3.70
C ILE A 161 -7.07 0.35 2.41
N ILE A 162 -7.24 1.67 2.37
CA ILE A 162 -6.96 2.50 1.20
C ILE A 162 -6.21 3.75 1.66
N TYR A 163 -5.20 4.16 0.90
CA TYR A 163 -4.65 5.51 0.98
C TYR A 163 -5.39 6.44 0.03
N GLU A 164 -5.64 7.67 0.48
CA GLU A 164 -6.31 8.63 -0.39
C GLU A 164 -5.76 10.05 -0.22
N SER A 165 -5.75 10.79 -1.32
CA SER A 165 -5.28 12.16 -1.33
C SER A 165 -6.34 13.15 -0.82
N PRO A 166 -5.92 14.33 -0.31
CA PRO A 166 -6.84 15.36 0.19
C PRO A 166 -7.84 15.85 -0.87
N LYS A 167 -7.42 15.86 -2.15
CA LYS A 167 -8.27 16.30 -3.26
C LYS A 167 -9.36 15.29 -3.63
N ARG A 168 -9.24 14.02 -3.22
CA ARG A 168 -10.11 12.94 -3.67
C ARG A 168 -10.92 12.28 -2.56
N ILE A 169 -10.55 12.50 -1.29
CA ILE A 169 -11.19 11.85 -0.14
C ILE A 169 -12.69 12.10 -0.09
N LEU A 170 -13.15 13.35 -0.24
CA LEU A 170 -14.57 13.68 -0.20
C LEU A 170 -15.36 12.98 -1.33
N ASN A 171 -14.79 12.99 -2.54
CA ASN A 171 -15.42 12.31 -3.68
C ASN A 171 -15.49 10.79 -3.46
N LEU A 172 -14.45 10.18 -2.88
CA LEU A 172 -14.45 8.76 -2.53
C LEU A 172 -15.59 8.43 -1.56
N ILE A 173 -15.70 9.18 -0.47
CA ILE A 173 -16.73 8.94 0.56
C ILE A 173 -18.13 9.18 -0.01
N LYS A 174 -18.35 10.24 -0.82
CA LYS A 174 -19.62 10.46 -1.52
C LYS A 174 -20.00 9.30 -2.46
N THR A 175 -19.02 8.78 -3.19
CA THR A 175 -19.23 7.63 -4.08
C THR A 175 -19.62 6.39 -3.29
N ILE A 176 -18.92 6.11 -2.19
CA ILE A 176 -19.26 4.97 -1.31
C ILE A 176 -20.64 5.18 -0.70
N SER A 177 -20.97 6.39 -0.22
CA SER A 177 -22.28 6.74 0.33
C SER A 177 -23.41 6.52 -0.66
N GLY A 178 -23.20 6.79 -1.95
CA GLY A 178 -24.18 6.53 -3.01
C GLY A 178 -24.39 5.04 -3.31
N LEU A 179 -23.37 4.20 -3.09
CA LEU A 179 -23.41 2.75 -3.35
C LEU A 179 -23.88 1.95 -2.11
N ASP A 180 -23.37 2.30 -0.94
CA ASP A 180 -23.69 1.66 0.35
C ASP A 180 -23.65 2.72 1.47
N PRO A 181 -24.75 3.44 1.69
CA PRO A 181 -24.82 4.53 2.67
C PRO A 181 -24.60 4.08 4.12
N GLN A 182 -24.87 2.81 4.43
CA GLN A 182 -24.73 2.24 5.77
C GLN A 182 -23.35 1.61 6.03
N ARG A 183 -22.44 1.62 5.05
CA ARG A 183 -21.10 1.09 5.20
C ARG A 183 -20.33 1.84 6.29
N LYS A 184 -19.84 1.12 7.29
CA LYS A 184 -18.96 1.71 8.30
C LYS A 184 -17.60 1.97 7.69
N ILE A 185 -17.04 3.14 7.98
CA ILE A 185 -15.72 3.55 7.51
C ILE A 185 -15.01 4.24 8.66
N PHE A 186 -13.77 3.85 8.88
CA PHE A 186 -12.83 4.57 9.73
C PHE A 186 -11.88 5.36 8.82
N ILE A 187 -11.59 6.60 9.20
CA ILE A 187 -10.65 7.48 8.51
C ILE A 187 -9.69 8.03 9.54
N ILE A 188 -8.39 7.90 9.28
CA ILE A 188 -7.36 8.64 10.01
C ILE A 188 -6.72 9.63 9.05
N LYS A 189 -6.70 10.89 9.47
CA LYS A 189 -6.05 12.00 8.79
C LYS A 189 -4.80 12.38 9.54
N GLU A 190 -3.68 12.63 8.84
CA GLU A 190 -2.43 13.09 9.42
C GLU A 190 -1.93 12.18 10.57
N ALA A 191 -1.95 10.87 10.35
CA ALA A 191 -1.59 9.87 11.35
C ALA A 191 -0.22 10.17 11.99
N THR A 192 -0.15 10.10 13.33
CA THR A 192 1.01 10.42 14.21
C THR A 192 1.47 11.87 14.19
N LYS A 193 0.86 12.74 13.37
CA LYS A 193 1.21 14.17 13.29
C LYS A 193 0.42 15.00 14.32
N LYS A 194 0.83 16.25 14.51
CA LYS A 194 0.22 17.18 15.47
C LYS A 194 -1.29 17.35 15.31
N PHE A 195 -1.79 17.25 14.08
CA PHE A 195 -3.20 17.44 13.74
C PHE A 195 -3.87 16.13 13.33
N GLU A 196 -3.43 15.01 13.90
CA GLU A 196 -4.10 13.73 13.72
C GLU A 196 -5.58 13.84 14.07
N THR A 197 -6.44 13.43 13.15
CA THR A 197 -7.88 13.40 13.37
C THR A 197 -8.43 12.04 12.94
N LYS A 198 -9.37 11.51 13.72
CA LYS A 198 -10.03 10.24 13.46
C LYS A 198 -11.52 10.46 13.26
N TYR A 199 -12.08 9.84 12.24
CA TYR A 199 -13.51 9.81 11.97
C TYR A 199 -13.96 8.37 11.90
N PHE A 200 -15.10 8.05 12.50
CA PHE A 200 -15.67 6.71 12.44
C PHE A 200 -17.19 6.80 12.42
N ASP A 201 -17.78 6.52 11.28
CA ASP A 201 -19.25 6.52 11.10
C ASP A 201 -19.63 5.75 9.83
N LYS A 202 -20.92 5.78 9.50
CA LYS A 202 -21.48 5.34 8.22
C LYS A 202 -21.08 6.29 7.10
N ALA A 203 -20.94 5.77 5.89
CA ALA A 203 -20.53 6.54 4.71
C ALA A 203 -21.37 7.80 4.49
N ILE A 204 -22.71 7.70 4.70
CA ILE A 204 -23.63 8.83 4.52
C ILE A 204 -23.32 9.99 5.50
N ASN A 205 -23.03 9.68 6.75
CA ASN A 205 -22.71 10.68 7.76
C ASN A 205 -21.32 11.28 7.52
N LEU A 206 -20.34 10.44 7.17
CA LEU A 206 -18.97 10.88 6.86
C LEU A 206 -18.96 11.82 5.64
N ALA A 207 -19.80 11.60 4.64
CA ALA A 207 -19.91 12.52 3.50
C ALA A 207 -20.32 13.93 3.94
N GLN A 208 -21.26 14.05 4.88
CA GLN A 208 -21.72 15.33 5.43
C GLN A 208 -20.65 15.98 6.33
N ILE A 209 -19.99 15.19 7.18
CA ILE A 209 -18.94 15.70 8.06
C ILE A 209 -17.79 16.28 7.24
N LEU A 210 -17.27 15.52 6.25
CA LEU A 210 -16.12 15.92 5.46
C LEU A 210 -16.37 17.12 4.54
N GLU A 211 -17.63 17.45 4.22
CA GLU A 211 -17.96 18.66 3.46
C GLU A 211 -17.58 19.97 4.19
N ASN A 212 -17.57 19.93 5.52
CA ASN A 212 -17.31 21.09 6.36
C ASN A 212 -15.90 21.08 6.99
N GLU A 213 -15.09 20.08 6.65
CA GLU A 213 -13.77 19.88 7.23
C GLU A 213 -12.64 20.44 6.37
N ASN A 214 -11.54 20.82 7.02
CA ASN A 214 -10.29 21.08 6.30
C ASN A 214 -9.69 19.75 5.85
N LEU A 215 -9.71 19.47 4.56
CA LEU A 215 -9.22 18.23 3.97
C LEU A 215 -7.73 18.23 3.60
N ASN A 216 -6.95 19.25 3.99
CA ASN A 216 -5.50 19.21 3.77
C ASN A 216 -4.85 18.14 4.63
N GLY A 217 -3.97 17.32 4.05
CA GLY A 217 -3.24 16.27 4.74
C GLY A 217 -3.37 14.90 4.07
N GLU A 218 -2.80 13.89 4.70
CA GLU A 218 -2.78 12.51 4.22
C GLU A 218 -3.87 11.69 4.91
N PHE A 219 -4.51 10.83 4.15
CA PHE A 219 -5.62 10.01 4.62
C PHE A 219 -5.36 8.53 4.45
N CYS A 220 -5.64 7.77 5.52
CA CYS A 220 -5.75 6.32 5.46
C CYS A 220 -7.16 5.91 5.91
N LEU A 221 -7.83 5.09 5.12
CA LEU A 221 -9.20 4.66 5.38
C LEU A 221 -9.22 3.16 5.62
N VAL A 222 -10.13 2.74 6.51
CA VAL A 222 -10.53 1.34 6.67
C VAL A 222 -12.03 1.25 6.41
N ILE A 223 -12.39 0.56 5.34
CA ILE A 223 -13.78 0.30 4.96
C ILE A 223 -14.16 -1.06 5.52
N ASP A 224 -15.27 -1.15 6.24
CA ASP A 224 -15.78 -2.41 6.79
C ASP A 224 -16.07 -3.44 5.69
N LYS A 225 -16.01 -4.71 6.03
CA LYS A 225 -16.29 -5.83 5.12
C LYS A 225 -17.72 -5.79 4.58
N SER A 226 -17.92 -6.42 3.43
CA SER A 226 -19.30 -6.60 2.90
C SER A 226 -20.11 -7.48 3.83
N LYS A 227 -21.37 -7.08 4.10
CA LYS A 227 -22.33 -7.88 4.89
C LYS A 227 -22.99 -9.00 4.07
N ASN A 228 -22.95 -8.90 2.74
CA ASN A 228 -23.68 -9.79 1.83
C ASN A 228 -22.81 -10.89 1.24
N THR A 229 -21.62 -11.10 1.78
CA THR A 229 -20.70 -12.09 1.22
C THR A 229 -20.87 -13.46 1.88
N LYS A 230 -21.82 -14.23 1.39
CA LYS A 230 -21.56 -15.64 1.19
C LYS A 230 -20.70 -15.73 -0.07
N PHE A 231 -19.39 -15.75 0.07
CA PHE A 231 -18.52 -16.14 -1.03
C PHE A 231 -18.63 -17.66 -1.17
N GLU A 232 -19.59 -18.12 -1.91
CA GLU A 232 -19.54 -19.43 -2.50
C GLU A 232 -18.61 -19.30 -3.70
N THR A 233 -17.45 -19.98 -3.63
CA THR A 233 -16.54 -20.03 -4.76
C THR A 233 -17.26 -20.77 -5.88
N ILE A 234 -17.56 -20.07 -6.98
CA ILE A 234 -18.10 -20.74 -8.17
C ILE A 234 -17.00 -21.65 -8.73
N LEU A 235 -17.24 -22.94 -8.69
CA LEU A 235 -16.34 -23.95 -9.22
C LEU A 235 -16.61 -24.16 -10.73
N GLU A 236 -15.65 -24.76 -11.43
CA GLU A 236 -15.87 -25.17 -12.83
C GLU A 236 -17.07 -26.10 -12.97
N SER A 237 -17.26 -27.02 -12.01
CA SER A 237 -18.41 -27.92 -11.95
C SER A 237 -19.74 -27.14 -11.98
N ASP A 238 -19.86 -26.07 -11.19
CA ASP A 238 -21.10 -25.30 -11.09
C ASP A 238 -21.51 -24.68 -12.43
N ILE A 239 -20.49 -24.24 -13.23
CA ILE A 239 -20.74 -23.71 -14.57
C ILE A 239 -20.98 -24.85 -15.58
N LEU A 240 -20.32 -25.98 -15.44
CA LEU A 240 -20.53 -27.14 -16.33
C LEU A 240 -21.94 -27.70 -16.16
N ASP A 241 -22.52 -27.66 -14.96
CA ASP A 241 -23.86 -28.17 -14.65
C ASP A 241 -24.97 -27.21 -15.09
N LEU A 242 -24.63 -25.95 -15.47
CA LEU A 242 -25.66 -25.03 -16.00
C LEU A 242 -26.19 -25.52 -17.35
N ASP A 243 -27.51 -25.51 -17.52
CA ASP A 243 -28.13 -25.76 -18.83
C ASP A 243 -28.13 -24.49 -19.69
N ILE A 244 -26.96 -24.16 -20.22
CA ILE A 244 -26.74 -23.01 -21.11
C ILE A 244 -25.92 -23.41 -22.33
N PRO A 245 -26.07 -22.72 -23.47
CA PRO A 245 -25.33 -23.02 -24.70
C PRO A 245 -23.80 -23.01 -24.51
N PRO A 246 -23.03 -23.77 -25.31
CA PRO A 246 -21.58 -23.88 -25.18
C PRO A 246 -20.82 -22.54 -25.25
N LYS A 247 -21.33 -21.57 -26.03
CA LYS A 247 -20.66 -20.28 -26.20
C LYS A 247 -20.67 -19.40 -24.92
N PRO A 248 -21.82 -19.11 -24.25
CA PRO A 248 -21.83 -18.47 -22.94
C PRO A 248 -21.15 -19.30 -21.86
N LYS A 249 -21.30 -20.63 -21.85
CA LYS A 249 -20.61 -21.54 -20.92
C LYS A 249 -19.09 -21.40 -21.01
N SER A 250 -18.52 -21.43 -22.22
CA SER A 250 -17.08 -21.24 -22.44
C SER A 250 -16.60 -19.85 -22.02
N LYS A 251 -17.43 -18.80 -22.14
CA LYS A 251 -17.09 -17.45 -21.68
C LYS A 251 -17.01 -17.38 -20.17
N LEU A 252 -17.92 -18.02 -19.44
CA LEU A 252 -17.91 -18.08 -17.97
C LEU A 252 -16.70 -18.88 -17.47
N LEU A 253 -16.49 -20.08 -18.02
CA LEU A 253 -15.34 -20.91 -17.69
C LEU A 253 -14.00 -20.19 -17.94
N SER A 254 -13.88 -19.46 -19.05
CA SER A 254 -12.67 -18.68 -19.35
C SER A 254 -12.39 -17.62 -18.29
N LYS A 255 -13.43 -17.00 -17.72
CA LYS A 255 -13.27 -15.98 -16.66
C LYS A 255 -12.75 -16.54 -15.35
N ILE A 256 -13.16 -17.76 -14.96
CA ILE A 256 -12.75 -18.39 -13.69
C ILE A 256 -11.44 -19.15 -13.81
N THR A 257 -11.17 -19.78 -14.98
CA THR A 257 -9.97 -20.61 -15.19
C THR A 257 -8.79 -19.86 -15.78
N GLY A 258 -9.01 -18.70 -16.39
CA GLY A 258 -8.01 -17.98 -17.18
C GLY A 258 -7.66 -18.65 -18.53
N ILE A 259 -8.27 -19.79 -18.85
CA ILE A 259 -8.02 -20.52 -20.10
C ILE A 259 -8.72 -19.80 -21.27
N ASN A 260 -8.06 -19.78 -22.44
CA ASN A 260 -8.60 -19.15 -23.64
C ASN A 260 -9.98 -19.71 -24.01
N GLN A 261 -10.98 -18.81 -24.17
CA GLN A 261 -12.37 -19.17 -24.47
C GLN A 261 -12.52 -20.08 -25.68
N LYS A 262 -11.75 -19.87 -26.76
CA LYS A 262 -11.83 -20.69 -27.97
C LYS A 262 -11.40 -22.14 -27.70
N LYS A 263 -10.43 -22.35 -26.82
CA LYS A 263 -9.97 -23.68 -26.42
C LYS A 263 -11.05 -24.40 -25.62
N ILE A 264 -11.66 -23.71 -24.64
CA ILE A 264 -12.77 -24.28 -23.85
C ILE A 264 -13.96 -24.59 -24.74
N TYR A 265 -14.35 -23.66 -25.61
CA TYR A 265 -15.49 -23.86 -26.53
C TYR A 265 -15.32 -25.11 -27.40
N LYS A 266 -14.12 -25.36 -27.97
CA LYS A 266 -13.84 -26.58 -28.76
C LYS A 266 -14.01 -27.87 -27.95
N ASN A 267 -13.74 -27.83 -26.64
CA ASN A 267 -13.91 -29.01 -25.77
C ASN A 267 -15.37 -29.26 -25.38
N LEU A 268 -16.20 -28.20 -25.29
CA LEU A 268 -17.62 -28.30 -24.94
C LEU A 268 -18.50 -28.78 -26.09
N ILE A 269 -18.03 -28.70 -27.33
CA ILE A 269 -18.79 -29.11 -28.52
C ILE A 269 -18.31 -30.47 -29.13
N LYS A 270 -17.30 -31.08 -28.51
CA LYS A 270 -16.87 -32.47 -28.83
C LYS A 270 -17.75 -33.47 -28.06
#